data_a14d7930eee45c7d0ecdf5597995a483
#
_entry.id   a14d7930eee45c7d0ecdf5597995a483
#
_cell.length_a   1.000
_cell.length_b   1.000
_cell.length_c   1.000
_cell.angle_alpha   90.00
_cell.angle_beta   90.00
_cell.angle_gamma   90.00
#
_symmetry.space_group_name_H-M   'P 1'
#
loop_
_entity.id
_entity.type
_entity.pdbx_description
1 polymer ?
#
loop_
_entity_poly.entity_id
_entity_poly.type
_entity_poly.pdbx_seq_one_letter_code
_entity_poly.pdbx_strand_id
1 'polypeptide(L)'
;MVRKRMVSTVMSLMMAAAVLTTVPVTNNVKAADKEITSGDYTYVKESNGKTSYAVLTSYRGSETNLVIPEELDGLQVKAISQGFEKNLKIKSIILSKNIAPAKETHRDLEVLNEIETLEEIRVAKDNLSYQAQDGVLYSKDKKQLFSYPKSKKSETYNMPASVKKVEEFNALINLKYLKNLT
;
A
#
# COMPACT_ATOMS: atom_id res chain seq x y z
N MET A 1 37.02 -40.62 -74.45
CA MET A 1 35.62 -40.70 -74.08
C MET A 1 35.53 -41.24 -72.68
N VAL A 2 35.37 -40.40 -71.70
CA VAL A 2 35.39 -40.78 -70.26
C VAL A 2 34.00 -40.53 -69.71
N ARG A 3 33.30 -41.58 -69.27
CA ARG A 3 31.99 -41.50 -68.63
C ARG A 3 32.17 -41.14 -67.12
N LYS A 4 31.66 -39.98 -66.73
CA LYS A 4 31.53 -39.62 -65.33
C LYS A 4 30.37 -40.36 -64.68
N ARG A 5 30.66 -41.13 -63.63
CA ARG A 5 29.65 -41.74 -62.77
C ARG A 5 29.25 -40.70 -61.73
N MET A 6 27.98 -40.32 -61.68
CA MET A 6 27.41 -39.55 -60.56
C MET A 6 27.12 -40.50 -59.43
N VAL A 7 27.72 -40.20 -58.28
CA VAL A 7 27.40 -40.83 -56.97
C VAL A 7 26.37 -39.96 -56.29
N SER A 8 25.16 -40.48 -56.18
CA SER A 8 24.08 -39.85 -55.43
C SER A 8 24.24 -40.20 -53.96
N THR A 9 24.60 -39.20 -53.11
CA THR A 9 24.63 -39.34 -51.67
C THR A 9 23.25 -39.00 -51.13
N VAL A 10 22.54 -40.02 -50.68
CA VAL A 10 21.26 -39.83 -49.95
C VAL A 10 21.59 -39.39 -48.53
N MET A 11 21.32 -38.11 -48.23
CA MET A 11 21.46 -37.56 -46.89
C MET A 11 20.14 -37.78 -46.15
N SER A 12 20.16 -38.75 -45.21
CA SER A 12 19.04 -39.05 -44.34
C SER A 12 18.90 -37.93 -43.30
N LEU A 13 17.84 -37.13 -43.40
CA LEU A 13 17.50 -36.09 -42.45
C LEU A 13 16.73 -36.72 -41.27
N MET A 14 17.41 -37.00 -40.17
CA MET A 14 16.73 -37.33 -38.91
C MET A 14 16.06 -36.08 -38.34
N MET A 15 14.73 -35.99 -38.46
CA MET A 15 13.93 -35.04 -37.69
C MET A 15 13.86 -35.49 -36.21
N ALA A 16 14.61 -34.84 -35.35
CA ALA A 16 14.38 -34.93 -33.91
C ALA A 16 13.12 -34.13 -33.57
N ALA A 17 12.03 -34.82 -33.26
CA ALA A 17 10.82 -34.21 -32.71
C ALA A 17 11.12 -33.73 -31.28
N ALA A 18 11.35 -32.43 -31.13
CA ALA A 18 11.37 -31.79 -29.81
C ALA A 18 9.94 -31.75 -29.27
N VAL A 19 9.66 -32.60 -28.30
CA VAL A 19 8.43 -32.54 -27.51
C VAL A 19 8.54 -31.30 -26.63
N LEU A 20 7.94 -30.19 -27.06
CA LEU A 20 7.71 -29.04 -26.21
C LEU A 20 6.65 -29.42 -25.15
N THR A 21 7.11 -29.81 -23.97
CA THR A 21 6.24 -29.88 -22.81
C THR A 21 5.90 -28.44 -22.40
N THR A 22 4.73 -27.95 -22.83
CA THR A 22 4.16 -26.72 -22.28
C THR A 22 3.76 -27.01 -20.84
N VAL A 23 4.61 -26.56 -19.89
CA VAL A 23 4.20 -26.48 -18.50
C VAL A 23 3.10 -25.41 -18.46
N PRO A 24 1.88 -25.75 -17.99
CA PRO A 24 0.86 -24.73 -17.82
C PRO A 24 1.37 -23.75 -16.74
N VAL A 25 1.68 -22.53 -17.13
CA VAL A 25 1.87 -21.44 -16.17
C VAL A 25 0.49 -21.17 -15.58
N THR A 26 0.19 -21.80 -14.47
CA THR A 26 -0.96 -21.42 -13.66
C THR A 26 -0.66 -20.07 -13.06
N ASN A 27 -1.03 -19.00 -13.76
CA ASN A 27 -1.18 -17.70 -13.17
C ASN A 27 -2.28 -17.83 -12.12
N ASN A 28 -1.90 -18.05 -10.87
CA ASN A 28 -2.79 -17.83 -9.74
C ASN A 28 -3.04 -16.32 -9.68
N VAL A 29 -3.91 -15.84 -10.55
CA VAL A 29 -4.56 -14.54 -10.37
C VAL A 29 -5.43 -14.74 -9.12
N LYS A 30 -4.95 -14.25 -7.98
CA LYS A 30 -5.77 -14.15 -6.78
C LYS A 30 -7.05 -13.43 -7.20
N ALA A 31 -8.20 -14.07 -7.06
CA ALA A 31 -9.47 -13.43 -7.34
C ALA A 31 -9.48 -12.12 -6.55
N ALA A 32 -9.79 -11.01 -7.22
CA ALA A 32 -9.87 -9.71 -6.55
C ALA A 32 -10.83 -9.88 -5.37
N ASP A 33 -10.35 -9.58 -4.17
CA ASP A 33 -11.15 -9.72 -2.97
C ASP A 33 -12.41 -8.86 -3.14
N LYS A 34 -13.61 -9.45 -2.90
CA LYS A 34 -14.88 -8.78 -3.13
C LYS A 34 -14.99 -7.56 -2.21
N GLU A 35 -15.15 -6.38 -2.78
CA GLU A 35 -15.44 -5.17 -2.02
C GLU A 35 -16.81 -5.24 -1.34
N ILE A 36 -16.85 -4.82 -0.10
CA ILE A 36 -18.04 -4.74 0.76
C ILE A 36 -18.23 -3.29 1.16
N THR A 37 -19.46 -2.79 1.07
CA THR A 37 -19.81 -1.43 1.51
C THR A 37 -20.52 -1.48 2.86
N SER A 38 -20.06 -0.68 3.82
CA SER A 38 -20.65 -0.52 5.15
C SER A 38 -20.68 0.98 5.49
N GLY A 39 -21.87 1.57 5.51
CA GLY A 39 -22.03 3.01 5.63
C GLY A 39 -21.27 3.76 4.54
N ASP A 40 -20.44 4.72 4.95
CA ASP A 40 -19.60 5.52 4.04
C ASP A 40 -18.30 4.82 3.63
N TYR A 41 -18.01 3.63 4.16
CA TYR A 41 -16.79 2.90 3.90
C TYR A 41 -16.98 1.77 2.90
N THR A 42 -15.96 1.54 2.09
CA THR A 42 -15.78 0.32 1.33
C THR A 42 -14.53 -0.40 1.85
N TYR A 43 -14.59 -1.70 1.98
CA TYR A 43 -13.49 -2.50 2.48
C TYR A 43 -13.44 -3.87 1.80
N VAL A 44 -12.28 -4.52 1.87
CA VAL A 44 -12.12 -5.94 1.57
C VAL A 44 -11.89 -6.71 2.85
N LYS A 45 -12.39 -7.96 2.89
CA LYS A 45 -12.15 -8.87 4.00
C LYS A 45 -10.88 -9.65 3.74
N GLU A 46 -9.91 -9.50 4.61
CA GLU A 46 -8.68 -10.28 4.60
C GLU A 46 -8.56 -11.20 5.81
N SER A 47 -7.57 -12.10 5.77
CA SER A 47 -7.28 -13.02 6.87
C SER A 47 -5.77 -13.23 7.03
N ASN A 48 -5.34 -13.32 8.27
CA ASN A 48 -3.98 -13.72 8.63
C ASN A 48 -3.85 -15.23 8.91
N GLY A 49 -4.86 -16.02 8.54
CA GLY A 49 -4.94 -17.47 8.79
C GLY A 49 -5.54 -17.83 10.15
N LYS A 50 -5.66 -16.88 11.07
CA LYS A 50 -6.30 -17.07 12.40
C LYS A 50 -7.57 -16.26 12.55
N THR A 51 -7.55 -15.02 12.13
CA THR A 51 -8.68 -14.07 12.23
C THR A 51 -8.86 -13.34 10.91
N SER A 52 -10.12 -13.00 10.61
CA SER A 52 -10.45 -12.11 9.51
C SER A 52 -10.49 -10.66 10.02
N TYR A 53 -10.18 -9.71 9.12
CA TYR A 53 -10.19 -8.28 9.41
C TYR A 53 -10.58 -7.48 8.16
N ALA A 54 -10.93 -6.23 8.34
CA ALA A 54 -11.25 -5.30 7.27
C ALA A 54 -10.01 -4.48 6.86
N VAL A 55 -9.83 -4.31 5.56
CA VAL A 55 -8.87 -3.37 4.94
C VAL A 55 -9.69 -2.34 4.18
N LEU A 56 -9.62 -1.08 4.57
CA LEU A 56 -10.38 0.01 3.94
C LEU A 56 -9.83 0.29 2.53
N THR A 57 -10.71 0.34 1.55
CA THR A 57 -10.39 0.63 0.14
C THR A 57 -10.95 1.96 -0.32
N SER A 58 -11.99 2.49 0.34
CA SER A 58 -12.60 3.76 -0.03
C SER A 58 -13.39 4.36 1.13
N TYR A 59 -13.50 5.68 1.13
CA TYR A 59 -14.40 6.46 1.97
C TYR A 59 -15.20 7.44 1.09
N ARG A 60 -16.53 7.49 1.28
CA ARG A 60 -17.46 8.32 0.48
C ARG A 60 -18.19 9.37 1.30
N GLY A 61 -17.91 9.44 2.61
CA GLY A 61 -18.49 10.45 3.48
C GLY A 61 -17.96 11.85 3.21
N SER A 62 -18.53 12.83 3.88
CA SER A 62 -18.20 14.25 3.72
C SER A 62 -17.39 14.83 4.89
N GLU A 63 -16.99 14.00 5.85
CA GLU A 63 -16.25 14.44 7.03
C GLU A 63 -14.88 15.01 6.65
N THR A 64 -14.56 16.17 7.21
CA THR A 64 -13.21 16.77 7.08
C THR A 64 -12.26 16.31 8.18
N ASN A 65 -12.81 15.82 9.30
CA ASN A 65 -12.07 15.25 10.42
C ASN A 65 -12.46 13.78 10.57
N LEU A 66 -11.75 12.93 9.86
CA LEU A 66 -12.11 11.52 9.74
C LEU A 66 -11.55 10.70 10.90
N VAL A 67 -12.40 9.94 11.56
CA VAL A 67 -12.00 8.93 12.54
C VAL A 67 -12.11 7.57 11.89
N ILE A 68 -10.99 6.86 11.74
CA ILE A 68 -10.99 5.48 11.25
C ILE A 68 -11.67 4.59 12.29
N PRO A 69 -12.75 3.88 11.94
CA PRO A 69 -13.48 3.02 12.87
C PRO A 69 -12.59 1.88 13.37
N GLU A 70 -12.83 1.44 14.58
CA GLU A 70 -12.15 0.25 15.13
C GLU A 70 -12.65 -1.04 14.48
N GLU A 71 -13.94 -1.07 14.10
CA GLU A 71 -14.62 -2.22 13.53
C GLU A 71 -15.63 -1.80 12.46
N LEU A 72 -15.83 -2.66 11.46
CA LEU A 72 -16.91 -2.62 10.48
C LEU A 72 -17.50 -4.02 10.35
N ASP A 73 -18.82 -4.13 10.49
CA ASP A 73 -19.56 -5.38 10.35
C ASP A 73 -18.98 -6.54 11.19
N GLY A 74 -18.50 -6.23 12.41
CA GLY A 74 -17.86 -7.19 13.33
C GLY A 74 -16.42 -7.57 12.97
N LEU A 75 -15.82 -6.93 11.98
CA LEU A 75 -14.42 -7.11 11.61
C LEU A 75 -13.58 -5.94 12.11
N GLN A 76 -12.46 -6.23 12.78
CA GLN A 76 -11.49 -5.18 13.13
C GLN A 76 -10.92 -4.52 11.87
N VAL A 77 -10.91 -3.19 11.84
CA VAL A 77 -10.25 -2.42 10.76
C VAL A 77 -8.75 -2.36 11.07
N LYS A 78 -7.94 -3.06 10.26
CA LYS A 78 -6.49 -3.16 10.51
C LYS A 78 -5.62 -2.41 9.54
N ALA A 79 -6.14 -2.07 8.36
CA ALA A 79 -5.35 -1.42 7.34
C ALA A 79 -6.20 -0.49 6.45
N ILE A 80 -5.50 0.39 5.74
CA ILE A 80 -6.06 1.30 4.74
C ILE A 80 -5.25 1.06 3.46
N SER A 81 -5.89 0.68 2.35
CA SER A 81 -5.21 0.38 1.10
C SER A 81 -5.20 1.56 0.13
N GLN A 82 -4.41 1.43 -0.94
CA GLN A 82 -4.44 2.35 -2.07
C GLN A 82 -5.85 2.46 -2.66
N GLY A 83 -6.24 3.67 -3.03
CA GLY A 83 -7.59 3.99 -3.53
C GLY A 83 -8.44 4.67 -2.47
N PHE A 84 -8.13 4.51 -1.19
CA PHE A 84 -8.80 5.19 -0.08
C PHE A 84 -8.69 6.72 -0.20
N GLU A 85 -7.55 7.24 -0.68
CA GLU A 85 -7.25 8.67 -0.85
C GLU A 85 -8.08 9.38 -1.92
N LYS A 86 -8.75 8.62 -2.79
CA LYS A 86 -9.46 9.17 -3.96
C LYS A 86 -10.59 10.10 -3.54
N ASN A 87 -10.52 11.34 -4.07
CA ASN A 87 -11.53 12.38 -3.86
C ASN A 87 -11.73 12.84 -2.40
N LEU A 88 -10.80 12.52 -1.50
CA LEU A 88 -10.89 12.94 -0.12
C LEU A 88 -10.62 14.43 0.06
N LYS A 89 -11.45 15.07 0.91
CA LYS A 89 -11.30 16.47 1.35
C LYS A 89 -11.01 16.57 2.85
N ILE A 90 -10.51 15.48 3.45
CA ILE A 90 -10.21 15.42 4.87
C ILE A 90 -9.01 16.31 5.21
N LYS A 91 -9.11 16.99 6.34
CA LYS A 91 -8.06 17.82 6.91
C LYS A 91 -7.32 17.12 8.05
N SER A 92 -8.03 16.30 8.80
CA SER A 92 -7.41 15.47 9.83
C SER A 92 -7.91 14.03 9.75
N ILE A 93 -7.03 13.10 10.12
CA ILE A 93 -7.37 11.69 10.25
C ILE A 93 -6.90 11.16 11.60
N ILE A 94 -7.76 10.38 12.26
CA ILE A 94 -7.42 9.67 13.50
C ILE A 94 -7.35 8.19 13.19
N LEU A 95 -6.17 7.60 13.31
CA LEU A 95 -5.95 6.17 13.18
C LEU A 95 -6.39 5.45 14.47
N SER A 96 -7.24 4.45 14.35
CA SER A 96 -7.71 3.66 15.48
C SER A 96 -6.59 2.78 16.07
N LYS A 97 -6.84 2.21 17.25
CA LYS A 97 -5.87 1.34 17.93
C LYS A 97 -5.53 0.07 17.14
N ASN A 98 -6.44 -0.38 16.26
CA ASN A 98 -6.29 -1.63 15.52
C ASN A 98 -5.46 -1.50 14.24
N ILE A 99 -5.23 -0.25 13.77
CA ILE A 99 -4.36 -0.01 12.60
C ILE A 99 -2.93 -0.44 12.93
N ALA A 100 -2.43 -1.38 12.14
CA ALA A 100 -1.12 -1.99 12.33
C ALA A 100 -0.46 -2.26 10.97
N PRO A 101 0.87 -2.49 10.92
CA PRO A 101 1.53 -2.88 9.67
C PRO A 101 0.86 -4.13 9.11
N ALA A 102 0.33 -4.05 7.89
CA ALA A 102 -0.16 -5.20 7.18
C ALA A 102 1.01 -6.00 6.60
N LYS A 103 0.72 -7.21 6.13
CA LYS A 103 1.72 -8.03 5.45
C LYS A 103 2.24 -7.30 4.21
N GLU A 104 3.45 -7.64 3.79
CA GLU A 104 4.31 -7.04 2.75
C GLU A 104 3.64 -6.58 1.43
N THR A 105 2.36 -6.84 1.23
CA THR A 105 1.62 -6.50 0.00
C THR A 105 0.85 -5.18 0.07
N HIS A 106 0.75 -4.55 1.24
CA HIS A 106 -0.04 -3.32 1.42
C HIS A 106 0.85 -2.17 1.87
N ARG A 107 0.89 -1.15 1.04
CA ARG A 107 1.49 0.15 1.34
C ARG A 107 0.54 0.99 2.20
N ASP A 108 0.17 0.44 3.35
CA ASP A 108 -1.03 0.81 4.09
C ASP A 108 -1.13 2.27 4.50
N LEU A 109 -0.02 2.90 4.84
CA LEU A 109 -0.02 4.28 5.31
C LEU A 109 0.59 5.27 4.31
N GLU A 110 1.19 4.78 3.23
CA GLU A 110 1.65 5.63 2.11
C GLU A 110 0.49 6.37 1.45
N VAL A 111 -0.71 5.77 1.48
CA VAL A 111 -1.95 6.40 1.01
C VAL A 111 -2.21 7.75 1.65
N LEU A 112 -1.79 7.97 2.90
CA LEU A 112 -1.94 9.25 3.59
C LEU A 112 -1.09 10.35 2.95
N ASN A 113 0.00 9.98 2.28
CA ASN A 113 0.88 10.90 1.56
C ASN A 113 0.27 11.39 0.24
N GLU A 114 -0.82 10.77 -0.22
CA GLU A 114 -1.54 11.18 -1.43
C GLU A 114 -2.73 12.10 -1.13
N ILE A 115 -3.09 12.29 0.13
CA ILE A 115 -4.21 13.15 0.51
C ILE A 115 -3.77 14.61 0.52
N GLU A 116 -4.09 15.35 -0.53
CA GLU A 116 -3.66 16.71 -0.78
C GLU A 116 -4.12 17.74 0.25
N THR A 117 -5.25 17.48 0.93
CA THR A 117 -5.86 18.39 1.89
C THR A 117 -5.48 18.12 3.35
N LEU A 118 -4.72 17.03 3.59
CA LEU A 118 -4.41 16.59 4.94
C LEU A 118 -3.50 17.60 5.65
N GLU A 119 -3.94 18.06 6.82
CA GLU A 119 -3.22 19.02 7.68
C GLU A 119 -2.65 18.33 8.93
N GLU A 120 -3.29 17.24 9.40
CA GLU A 120 -2.94 16.59 10.66
C GLU A 120 -3.26 15.10 10.64
N ILE A 121 -2.36 14.31 11.23
CA ILE A 121 -2.58 12.89 11.56
C ILE A 121 -2.54 12.74 13.07
N ARG A 122 -3.52 12.01 13.61
CA ARG A 122 -3.57 11.59 15.00
C ARG A 122 -3.62 10.07 15.09
N VAL A 123 -3.22 9.53 16.22
CA VAL A 123 -3.23 8.09 16.48
C VAL A 123 -3.81 7.83 17.86
N ALA A 124 -4.67 6.84 18.01
CA ALA A 124 -5.20 6.43 19.30
C ALA A 124 -4.06 6.07 20.26
N LYS A 125 -4.19 6.45 21.53
CA LYS A 125 -3.11 6.30 22.54
C LYS A 125 -2.69 4.84 22.75
N ASP A 126 -3.63 3.93 22.62
CA ASP A 126 -3.48 2.48 22.77
C ASP A 126 -3.09 1.76 21.47
N ASN A 127 -2.84 2.48 20.38
CA ASN A 127 -2.23 1.90 19.19
C ASN A 127 -0.80 1.44 19.51
N LEU A 128 -0.49 0.18 19.22
CA LEU A 128 0.79 -0.45 19.56
C LEU A 128 1.86 -0.29 18.47
N SER A 129 1.47 0.08 17.26
CA SER A 129 2.35 0.13 16.09
C SER A 129 2.80 1.53 15.72
N TYR A 130 1.92 2.51 15.94
CA TYR A 130 2.12 3.87 15.48
C TYR A 130 1.91 4.89 16.58
N GLN A 131 2.45 6.07 16.37
CA GLN A 131 2.17 7.26 17.14
C GLN A 131 2.23 8.50 16.24
N ALA A 132 1.59 9.58 16.68
CA ALA A 132 1.72 10.87 16.05
C ALA A 132 2.32 11.89 17.03
N GLN A 133 3.19 12.75 16.50
CA GLN A 133 3.67 13.93 17.23
C GLN A 133 3.55 15.14 16.31
N ASP A 134 2.94 16.19 16.83
CA ASP A 134 2.70 17.44 16.08
C ASP A 134 2.00 17.20 14.74
N GLY A 135 1.09 16.22 14.68
CA GLY A 135 0.34 15.87 13.47
C GLY A 135 1.11 15.09 12.43
N VAL A 136 2.33 14.65 12.70
CA VAL A 136 3.19 13.84 11.84
C VAL A 136 3.18 12.39 12.33
N LEU A 137 3.13 11.43 11.42
CA LEU A 137 3.01 10.00 11.72
C LEU A 137 4.36 9.29 11.78
N TYR A 138 4.56 8.52 12.84
CA TYR A 138 5.76 7.73 13.08
C TYR A 138 5.44 6.30 13.48
N SER A 139 6.46 5.43 13.40
CA SER A 139 6.47 4.16 14.15
C SER A 139 6.35 4.43 15.67
N LYS A 140 5.88 3.44 16.42
CA LYS A 140 5.70 3.57 17.87
C LYS A 140 6.97 3.97 18.61
N ASP A 141 8.14 3.50 18.15
CA ASP A 141 9.45 3.81 18.71
C ASP A 141 10.10 5.08 18.11
N LYS A 142 9.38 5.81 17.25
CA LYS A 142 9.83 7.00 16.51
C LYS A 142 11.11 6.82 15.67
N LYS A 143 11.42 5.60 15.27
CA LYS A 143 12.59 5.37 14.40
C LYS A 143 12.26 5.54 12.91
N GLN A 144 10.98 5.47 12.55
CA GLN A 144 10.54 5.66 11.17
C GLN A 144 9.47 6.75 11.08
N LEU A 145 9.63 7.66 10.13
CA LEU A 145 8.62 8.63 9.73
C LEU A 145 7.84 8.04 8.55
N PHE A 146 6.51 7.92 8.70
CA PHE A 146 5.62 7.37 7.67
C PHE A 146 4.94 8.45 6.83
N SER A 147 4.48 9.53 7.46
CA SER A 147 3.75 10.57 6.74
C SER A 147 3.87 11.93 7.42
N TYR A 148 4.23 12.93 6.61
CA TYR A 148 4.10 14.34 6.93
C TYR A 148 2.95 14.91 6.09
N PRO A 149 1.86 15.41 6.69
CA PRO A 149 0.69 15.87 5.94
C PRO A 149 1.03 16.97 4.93
N LYS A 150 0.60 16.81 3.68
CA LYS A 150 0.92 17.73 2.58
C LYS A 150 0.46 19.17 2.81
N SER A 151 -0.67 19.35 3.51
CA SER A 151 -1.24 20.67 3.84
C SER A 151 -1.02 21.11 5.28
N LYS A 152 -0.10 20.45 6.00
CA LYS A 152 0.29 20.90 7.36
C LYS A 152 0.83 22.32 7.33
N LYS A 153 0.18 23.21 8.10
CA LYS A 153 0.50 24.64 8.14
C LYS A 153 1.70 24.93 9.05
N SER A 154 2.86 24.41 8.69
CA SER A 154 4.12 24.70 9.37
C SER A 154 5.20 25.01 8.32
N GLU A 155 5.90 26.11 8.53
CA GLU A 155 7.02 26.50 7.66
C GLU A 155 8.33 25.82 8.03
N THR A 156 8.41 25.28 9.24
CA THR A 156 9.60 24.58 9.74
C THR A 156 9.23 23.24 10.32
N TYR A 157 10.10 22.26 10.13
CA TYR A 157 9.98 20.95 10.74
C TYR A 157 11.34 20.47 11.23
N ASN A 158 11.44 20.25 12.54
CA ASN A 158 12.62 19.67 13.16
C ASN A 158 12.40 18.16 13.29
N MET A 159 13.11 17.38 12.47
CA MET A 159 13.00 15.94 12.50
C MET A 159 13.55 15.40 13.82
N PRO A 160 12.80 14.56 14.55
CA PRO A 160 13.31 13.96 15.76
C PRO A 160 14.60 13.17 15.52
N ALA A 161 15.62 13.37 16.37
CA ALA A 161 16.92 12.68 16.25
C ALA A 161 16.82 11.14 16.34
N SER A 162 15.69 10.62 16.84
CA SER A 162 15.38 9.19 16.87
C SER A 162 15.07 8.61 15.50
N VAL A 163 14.64 9.41 14.52
CA VAL A 163 14.27 8.95 13.18
C VAL A 163 15.51 8.44 12.46
N LYS A 164 15.47 7.18 12.01
CA LYS A 164 16.53 6.51 11.25
C LYS A 164 16.10 6.21 9.82
N LYS A 165 14.80 6.19 9.58
CA LYS A 165 14.19 5.92 8.27
C LYS A 165 13.06 6.88 8.00
N VAL A 166 12.99 7.41 6.80
CA VAL A 166 11.83 8.10 6.25
C VAL A 166 11.20 7.17 5.21
N GLU A 167 9.87 7.08 5.20
CA GLU A 167 9.18 6.28 4.20
C GLU A 167 9.49 6.78 2.79
N GLU A 168 9.84 5.87 1.89
CA GLU A 168 10.39 6.21 0.56
C GLU A 168 9.34 6.83 -0.36
N PHE A 169 8.06 6.53 -0.13
CA PHE A 169 6.97 6.96 -0.99
C PHE A 169 6.33 8.26 -0.49
N ASN A 170 6.83 9.37 -0.99
CA ASN A 170 6.21 10.70 -0.88
C ASN A 170 6.03 11.28 0.55
N ALA A 171 6.64 10.69 1.59
CA ALA A 171 6.44 11.14 2.97
C ALA A 171 6.84 12.61 3.22
N LEU A 172 7.77 13.15 2.44
CA LEU A 172 8.26 14.54 2.52
C LEU A 172 8.26 15.25 1.16
N ILE A 173 7.40 14.82 0.22
CA ILE A 173 7.35 15.38 -1.15
C ILE A 173 6.08 16.21 -1.32
N ASN A 174 6.19 17.30 -2.10
CA ASN A 174 5.08 18.20 -2.43
C ASN A 174 4.39 18.83 -1.22
N LEU A 175 5.15 19.18 -0.19
CA LEU A 175 4.66 19.83 1.00
C LEU A 175 4.35 21.29 0.72
N LYS A 176 3.09 21.73 0.99
CA LYS A 176 2.61 23.05 0.56
C LYS A 176 3.21 24.22 1.31
N TYR A 177 3.55 24.04 2.57
CA TYR A 177 3.95 25.13 3.45
C TYR A 177 5.35 24.97 4.03
N LEU A 178 5.94 23.78 4.01
CA LEU A 178 7.25 23.54 4.60
C LEU A 178 8.35 24.22 3.77
N LYS A 179 9.16 25.07 4.42
CA LYS A 179 10.29 25.78 3.83
C LYS A 179 11.63 25.29 4.39
N ASN A 180 11.66 24.88 5.66
CA ASN A 180 12.88 24.49 6.36
C ASN A 180 12.72 23.13 7.03
N LEU A 181 13.65 22.23 6.76
CA LEU A 181 13.77 20.91 7.37
C LEU A 181 15.12 20.81 8.06
N THR A 182 15.13 20.48 9.36
CA THR A 182 16.36 20.33 10.16
C THR A 182 16.35 19.03 10.94
#